data_5bf253e5230498c4023e7c8a9f9660c6
#
_entry.id   5bf253e5230498c4023e7c8a9f9660c6
#
_cell.length_a   1.000
_cell.length_b   1.000
_cell.length_c   1.000
_cell.angle_alpha   90.00
_cell.angle_beta   90.00
_cell.angle_gamma   90.00
#
_symmetry.space_group_name_H-M   'P 1'
#
loop_
_entity.id
_entity.type
_entity.pdbx_description
1 polymer ?
#
loop_
_entity_poly.entity_id
_entity_poly.type
_entity_poly.pdbx_seq_one_letter_code
_entity_poly.pdbx_strand_id
1 'polypeptide(L)'
;MNLHIDAEHIVKEMHHKQAVWTWPYALIAGHYDYSSLLQAKADQDALTQVVAAKIERYNKTQRLPRDAHIVFNDDQQHFHIEKERPGTALDTSHVVQKILQALDKLEQSVTLDASDTIAPAITANDETLQRTCEQANTMIAHDIVLTANGKPFYTVSRKLQGEMISFDADGIQFSDEKARRALRGVLAGFNTVGAARTYTRPDGKRVNVRGGTYGWRVDVNKVVEDVIARIKDATGEPLEIPFASTGACALTSDHPDWGSRYIDVDLTEQYARFYNNGSIVWEAPIVTGKPGEHATPTGAWKINYRTSPQLLESWKNGIRQWSVTVRYWMSFVKNSIGFHDATWQPRFGGTWYKSHGSHGCINLSLDKASALFQIVRKGDPVIVHY
;
A
#
# COMPACT_ATOMS: atom_id res chain seq x y z
N MET A 1 -1.11 -53.76 23.34
CA MET A 1 -2.16 -53.15 24.15
C MET A 1 -2.40 -54.12 25.31
N ASN A 2 -2.00 -53.76 26.54
CA ASN A 2 -2.22 -54.62 27.68
C ASN A 2 -3.55 -54.23 28.31
N LEU A 3 -4.58 -55.01 28.05
CA LEU A 3 -5.82 -54.94 28.81
C LEU A 3 -5.53 -55.51 30.20
N HIS A 4 -5.61 -54.69 31.23
CA HIS A 4 -5.49 -55.13 32.60
C HIS A 4 -6.90 -55.39 33.12
N ILE A 5 -7.25 -56.66 33.28
CA ILE A 5 -8.48 -57.07 33.98
C ILE A 5 -8.09 -57.27 35.44
N ASP A 6 -8.64 -56.48 36.35
CA ASP A 6 -8.41 -56.67 37.80
C ASP A 6 -9.22 -57.87 38.27
N ALA A 7 -8.65 -59.06 38.03
CA ALA A 7 -9.28 -60.29 38.37
C ALA A 7 -9.51 -60.47 39.91
N GLU A 8 -8.64 -59.86 40.75
CA GLU A 8 -8.78 -59.93 42.18
C GLU A 8 -10.00 -59.11 42.67
N HIS A 9 -10.21 -57.93 42.09
CA HIS A 9 -11.39 -57.10 42.38
C HIS A 9 -12.66 -57.80 41.95
N ILE A 10 -12.70 -58.36 40.75
CA ILE A 10 -13.84 -59.09 40.19
C ILE A 10 -14.20 -60.28 41.09
N VAL A 11 -13.21 -61.11 41.45
CA VAL A 11 -13.42 -62.27 42.29
C VAL A 11 -13.92 -61.86 43.69
N LYS A 12 -13.39 -60.74 44.25
CA LYS A 12 -13.81 -60.23 45.54
C LYS A 12 -15.28 -59.75 45.54
N GLU A 13 -15.67 -59.07 44.51
CA GLU A 13 -17.06 -58.58 44.31
C GLU A 13 -18.01 -59.74 43.99
N MET A 14 -17.55 -60.73 43.22
CA MET A 14 -18.31 -61.98 42.97
C MET A 14 -18.56 -62.71 44.29
N HIS A 15 -17.54 -62.86 45.12
CA HIS A 15 -17.69 -63.49 46.48
C HIS A 15 -18.64 -62.66 47.37
N HIS A 16 -18.61 -61.33 47.27
CA HIS A 16 -19.48 -60.47 48.09
C HIS A 16 -20.97 -60.60 47.66
N LYS A 17 -21.22 -60.71 46.35
CA LYS A 17 -22.54 -60.96 45.80
C LYS A 17 -23.04 -62.41 46.02
N GLN A 18 -22.16 -63.37 46.23
CA GLN A 18 -22.43 -64.75 46.54
C GLN A 18 -22.44 -65.05 48.05
N ALA A 19 -22.75 -64.07 48.89
CA ALA A 19 -22.82 -64.29 50.35
C ALA A 19 -23.70 -65.50 50.71
N VAL A 20 -23.22 -66.24 51.70
CA VAL A 20 -23.78 -67.56 52.12
C VAL A 20 -25.32 -67.56 52.28
N TRP A 21 -25.89 -66.43 52.61
CA TRP A 21 -27.31 -66.27 52.84
C TRP A 21 -28.15 -66.05 51.57
N THR A 22 -27.55 -65.72 50.43
CA THR A 22 -28.24 -65.55 49.14
C THR A 22 -28.17 -66.78 48.27
N TRP A 23 -27.43 -67.78 48.67
CA TRP A 23 -27.20 -69.03 47.92
C TRP A 23 -28.51 -69.83 47.60
N PRO A 24 -29.44 -69.97 48.51
CA PRO A 24 -30.70 -70.67 48.21
C PRO A 24 -31.59 -69.92 47.19
N TYR A 25 -31.47 -68.59 47.16
CA TYR A 25 -32.21 -67.75 46.18
C TYR A 25 -31.64 -67.85 44.78
N ALA A 26 -30.35 -67.96 44.65
CA ALA A 26 -29.64 -68.14 43.37
C ALA A 26 -29.97 -69.45 42.65
N LEU A 27 -30.30 -70.50 43.39
CA LEU A 27 -30.72 -71.79 42.83
C LEU A 27 -32.14 -71.70 42.21
N ILE A 28 -32.95 -70.72 42.65
CA ILE A 28 -34.36 -70.52 42.16
C ILE A 28 -34.42 -69.44 41.11
N ALA A 29 -33.59 -68.40 41.18
CA ALA A 29 -33.69 -67.22 40.34
C ALA A 29 -32.85 -67.25 39.06
N GLY A 30 -32.10 -68.32 38.74
CA GLY A 30 -31.24 -68.36 37.56
C GLY A 30 -29.99 -67.51 37.73
N HIS A 31 -29.28 -67.27 36.72
CA HIS A 31 -27.93 -66.74 36.66
C HIS A 31 -27.75 -65.35 37.34
N TYR A 32 -26.65 -65.22 38.11
CA TYR A 32 -26.15 -63.90 38.49
C TYR A 32 -25.49 -63.29 37.29
N ASP A 33 -25.93 -62.09 36.90
CA ASP A 33 -25.26 -61.30 35.85
C ASP A 33 -24.11 -60.51 36.49
N TYR A 34 -22.90 -60.92 36.14
CA TYR A 34 -21.64 -60.26 36.54
C TYR A 34 -21.07 -59.35 35.46
N SER A 35 -21.75 -59.15 34.37
CA SER A 35 -21.27 -58.33 33.26
C SER A 35 -20.90 -56.93 33.67
N SER A 36 -21.56 -56.39 34.68
CA SER A 36 -21.25 -55.07 35.23
C SER A 36 -19.93 -54.98 36.04
N LEU A 37 -19.34 -56.14 36.41
CA LEU A 37 -18.07 -56.22 37.11
C LEU A 37 -16.87 -56.31 36.17
N LEU A 38 -17.10 -56.59 34.87
CA LEU A 38 -16.05 -56.64 33.84
C LEU A 38 -15.77 -55.21 33.37
N GLN A 39 -14.97 -54.50 34.12
CA GLN A 39 -14.40 -53.20 33.67
C GLN A 39 -13.01 -53.43 33.12
N ALA A 40 -12.84 -53.25 31.82
CA ALA A 40 -11.51 -53.28 31.22
C ALA A 40 -10.83 -51.93 31.47
N LYS A 41 -9.88 -51.87 32.40
CA LYS A 41 -8.99 -50.73 32.53
C LYS A 41 -7.95 -50.76 31.42
N ALA A 42 -8.17 -49.96 30.39
CA ALA A 42 -7.11 -49.71 29.39
C ALA A 42 -6.17 -48.63 29.93
N ASP A 43 -4.88 -48.81 29.70
CA ASP A 43 -3.91 -47.72 29.87
C ASP A 43 -4.24 -46.64 28.84
N GLN A 44 -4.91 -45.59 29.32
CA GLN A 44 -5.41 -44.49 28.47
C GLN A 44 -4.26 -43.77 27.75
N ASP A 45 -3.11 -43.63 28.40
CA ASP A 45 -1.96 -42.95 27.80
C ASP A 45 -1.35 -43.76 26.68
N ALA A 46 -1.13 -45.04 26.90
CA ALA A 46 -0.62 -45.99 25.90
C ALA A 46 -1.61 -46.11 24.72
N LEU A 47 -2.90 -46.21 24.99
CA LEU A 47 -3.93 -46.22 23.93
C LEU A 47 -3.90 -44.96 23.12
N THR A 48 -3.88 -43.78 23.77
CA THR A 48 -3.84 -42.49 23.11
C THR A 48 -2.64 -42.36 22.17
N GLN A 49 -1.44 -42.78 22.63
CA GLN A 49 -0.24 -42.73 21.80
C GLN A 49 -0.36 -43.63 20.54
N VAL A 50 -0.82 -44.89 20.72
CA VAL A 50 -0.96 -45.81 19.59
C VAL A 50 -2.00 -45.35 18.59
N VAL A 51 -3.15 -44.86 19.06
CA VAL A 51 -4.23 -44.35 18.21
C VAL A 51 -3.81 -43.08 17.51
N ALA A 52 -3.19 -42.14 18.21
CA ALA A 52 -2.67 -40.89 17.66
C ALA A 52 -1.69 -41.14 16.51
N ALA A 53 -0.72 -42.07 16.69
CA ALA A 53 0.26 -42.41 15.65
C ALA A 53 -0.40 -43.02 14.39
N LYS A 54 -1.47 -43.81 14.57
CA LYS A 54 -2.24 -44.34 13.42
C LYS A 54 -3.06 -43.27 12.72
N ILE A 55 -3.72 -42.43 13.48
CA ILE A 55 -4.51 -41.30 12.93
C ILE A 55 -3.61 -40.32 12.21
N GLU A 56 -2.45 -39.98 12.76
CA GLU A 56 -1.48 -39.09 12.10
C GLU A 56 -1.06 -39.65 10.74
N ARG A 57 -0.76 -40.95 10.67
CA ARG A 57 -0.44 -41.62 9.40
C ARG A 57 -1.59 -41.57 8.42
N TYR A 58 -2.82 -41.81 8.87
CA TYR A 58 -4.03 -41.76 8.06
C TYR A 58 -4.27 -40.34 7.55
N ASN A 59 -4.18 -39.36 8.43
CA ASN A 59 -4.44 -37.93 8.12
C ASN A 59 -3.45 -37.36 7.10
N LYS A 60 -2.25 -37.91 6.93
CA LYS A 60 -1.28 -37.47 5.89
C LYS A 60 -1.86 -37.53 4.46
N THR A 61 -2.85 -38.36 4.21
CA THR A 61 -3.49 -38.54 2.90
C THR A 61 -4.90 -37.98 2.86
N GLN A 62 -5.37 -37.42 3.97
CA GLN A 62 -6.73 -36.91 4.09
C GLN A 62 -6.79 -35.40 3.84
N ARG A 63 -8.00 -34.92 3.50
CA ARG A 63 -8.26 -33.49 3.37
C ARG A 63 -8.55 -32.89 4.73
N LEU A 64 -7.89 -31.79 5.05
CA LEU A 64 -8.27 -30.94 6.18
C LEU A 64 -9.59 -30.20 5.87
N PRO A 65 -10.39 -29.87 6.87
CA PRO A 65 -11.54 -28.99 6.68
C PRO A 65 -11.08 -27.63 6.19
N ARG A 66 -11.95 -26.96 5.48
CA ARG A 66 -11.78 -25.55 5.10
C ARG A 66 -12.88 -24.75 5.74
N ASP A 67 -12.54 -23.70 6.45
CA ASP A 67 -13.48 -22.81 7.11
C ASP A 67 -14.28 -21.99 6.09
N ALA A 68 -15.48 -21.60 6.47
CA ALA A 68 -16.24 -20.60 5.76
C ALA A 68 -15.46 -19.27 5.75
N HIS A 69 -15.49 -18.56 4.64
CA HIS A 69 -14.76 -17.30 4.49
C HIS A 69 -15.46 -16.36 3.52
N ILE A 70 -15.14 -15.08 3.62
CA ILE A 70 -15.73 -14.05 2.78
C ILE A 70 -14.94 -13.95 1.48
N VAL A 71 -15.64 -13.95 0.33
CA VAL A 71 -15.08 -13.76 -1.00
C VAL A 71 -15.88 -12.71 -1.78
N PHE A 72 -15.22 -12.01 -2.68
CA PHE A 72 -15.87 -11.06 -3.56
C PHE A 72 -16.38 -11.75 -4.81
N ASN A 73 -17.64 -11.50 -5.18
CA ASN A 73 -18.25 -11.97 -6.42
C ASN A 73 -18.18 -10.87 -7.47
N ASP A 74 -17.39 -11.09 -8.52
CA ASP A 74 -17.16 -10.13 -9.60
C ASP A 74 -18.43 -9.81 -10.41
N ASP A 75 -19.31 -10.80 -10.63
CA ASP A 75 -20.52 -10.62 -11.43
C ASP A 75 -21.58 -9.82 -10.68
N GLN A 76 -21.74 -10.09 -9.41
CA GLN A 76 -22.71 -9.44 -8.54
C GLN A 76 -22.16 -8.20 -7.84
N GLN A 77 -20.87 -7.97 -7.92
CA GLN A 77 -20.14 -6.85 -7.31
C GLN A 77 -20.41 -6.68 -5.81
N HIS A 78 -20.41 -7.79 -5.08
CA HIS A 78 -20.56 -7.81 -3.63
C HIS A 78 -19.81 -8.97 -2.98
N PHE A 79 -19.58 -8.89 -1.68
CA PHE A 79 -19.01 -9.96 -0.89
C PHE A 79 -20.11 -10.98 -0.51
N HIS A 80 -19.75 -12.26 -0.51
CA HIS A 80 -20.58 -13.34 0.00
C HIS A 80 -19.73 -14.33 0.78
N ILE A 81 -20.38 -15.17 1.57
CA ILE A 81 -19.71 -16.21 2.34
C ILE A 81 -19.65 -17.48 1.49
N GLU A 82 -18.43 -17.93 1.15
CA GLU A 82 -18.20 -19.28 0.66
C GLU A 82 -18.29 -20.23 1.86
N LYS A 83 -19.20 -21.23 1.77
CA LYS A 83 -19.44 -22.17 2.85
C LYS A 83 -18.22 -23.01 3.16
N GLU A 84 -18.13 -23.40 4.40
CA GLU A 84 -17.15 -24.36 4.87
C GLU A 84 -17.21 -25.67 4.09
N ARG A 85 -16.07 -26.35 3.99
CA ARG A 85 -15.99 -27.67 3.38
C ARG A 85 -15.48 -28.66 4.42
N PRO A 86 -16.26 -29.72 4.74
CA PRO A 86 -15.81 -30.75 5.68
C PRO A 86 -14.56 -31.45 5.13
N GLY A 87 -13.66 -31.77 6.04
CA GLY A 87 -12.49 -32.61 5.77
C GLY A 87 -12.83 -34.09 5.83
N THR A 88 -11.81 -34.90 5.62
CA THR A 88 -11.82 -36.36 5.88
C THR A 88 -10.77 -36.77 6.91
N ALA A 89 -10.02 -35.79 7.41
CA ALA A 89 -9.04 -36.00 8.49
C ALA A 89 -9.76 -36.26 9.82
N LEU A 90 -9.35 -37.27 10.56
CA LEU A 90 -9.95 -37.68 11.83
C LEU A 90 -9.48 -36.77 12.98
N ASP A 91 -10.41 -36.44 13.89
CA ASP A 91 -10.09 -35.82 15.17
C ASP A 91 -9.58 -36.89 16.15
N THR A 92 -8.29 -36.76 16.48
CA THR A 92 -7.62 -37.73 17.38
C THR A 92 -8.29 -37.84 18.73
N SER A 93 -8.67 -36.73 19.32
CA SER A 93 -9.26 -36.67 20.65
C SER A 93 -10.64 -37.35 20.66
N HIS A 94 -11.45 -37.03 19.67
CA HIS A 94 -12.78 -37.61 19.54
C HIS A 94 -12.72 -39.13 19.28
N VAL A 95 -11.86 -39.57 18.37
CA VAL A 95 -11.67 -41.01 18.07
C VAL A 95 -11.14 -41.78 19.30
N VAL A 96 -10.19 -41.22 20.05
CA VAL A 96 -9.69 -41.84 21.30
C VAL A 96 -10.83 -41.99 22.32
N GLN A 97 -11.63 -40.93 22.55
CA GLN A 97 -12.77 -41.03 23.45
C GLN A 97 -13.80 -42.07 23.04
N LYS A 98 -14.11 -42.13 21.74
CA LYS A 98 -15.04 -43.15 21.19
C LYS A 98 -14.53 -44.57 21.38
N ILE A 99 -13.22 -44.80 21.20
CA ILE A 99 -12.60 -46.08 21.44
C ILE A 99 -12.64 -46.44 22.93
N LEU A 100 -12.34 -45.51 23.83
CA LEU A 100 -12.41 -45.73 25.28
C LEU A 100 -13.84 -46.11 25.72
N GLN A 101 -14.84 -45.41 25.22
CA GLN A 101 -16.26 -45.72 25.52
C GLN A 101 -16.68 -47.12 25.03
N ALA A 102 -16.21 -47.52 23.83
CA ALA A 102 -16.48 -48.84 23.31
C ALA A 102 -15.74 -49.94 24.12
N LEU A 103 -14.52 -49.69 24.62
CA LEU A 103 -13.80 -50.60 25.49
C LEU A 103 -14.52 -50.78 26.84
N ASP A 104 -15.05 -49.71 27.43
CA ASP A 104 -15.80 -49.80 28.66
C ASP A 104 -17.08 -50.65 28.50
N LYS A 105 -17.65 -50.67 27.29
CA LYS A 105 -18.82 -51.48 26.95
C LYS A 105 -18.46 -52.87 26.43
N LEU A 106 -17.16 -53.23 26.37
CA LEU A 106 -16.66 -54.44 25.79
C LEU A 106 -17.06 -54.67 24.32
N GLU A 107 -17.23 -53.59 23.57
CA GLU A 107 -17.54 -53.69 22.13
C GLU A 107 -16.31 -54.14 21.33
N GLN A 108 -16.52 -55.06 20.37
CA GLN A 108 -15.45 -55.65 19.59
C GLN A 108 -14.88 -54.71 18.49
N SER A 109 -15.63 -53.72 18.11
CA SER A 109 -15.25 -52.80 17.03
C SER A 109 -15.90 -51.41 17.23
N VAL A 110 -15.22 -50.41 16.68
CA VAL A 110 -15.70 -49.02 16.64
C VAL A 110 -15.85 -48.61 15.16
N THR A 111 -17.03 -48.16 14.79
CA THR A 111 -17.25 -47.59 13.45
C THR A 111 -17.05 -46.09 13.53
N LEU A 112 -16.18 -45.55 12.68
CA LEU A 112 -15.97 -44.13 12.54
C LEU A 112 -16.88 -43.55 11.43
N ASP A 113 -17.40 -42.36 11.64
CA ASP A 113 -18.28 -41.67 10.71
C ASP A 113 -17.84 -40.18 10.55
N ALA A 114 -18.69 -39.40 9.88
CA ALA A 114 -18.37 -37.99 9.62
C ALA A 114 -18.23 -37.14 10.89
N SER A 115 -18.83 -37.54 12.02
CA SER A 115 -18.72 -36.82 13.29
C SER A 115 -17.34 -37.00 13.96
N ASP A 116 -16.57 -38.02 13.53
CA ASP A 116 -15.23 -38.30 14.02
C ASP A 116 -14.15 -37.53 13.24
N THR A 117 -14.51 -36.73 12.25
CA THR A 117 -13.57 -35.89 11.49
C THR A 117 -13.35 -34.54 12.15
N ILE A 118 -12.21 -33.92 11.86
CA ILE A 118 -11.95 -32.54 12.28
C ILE A 118 -13.02 -31.64 11.67
N ALA A 119 -13.79 -30.95 12.53
CA ALA A 119 -14.79 -30.00 12.09
C ALA A 119 -14.16 -28.68 11.63
N PRO A 120 -14.74 -27.97 10.66
CA PRO A 120 -14.38 -26.58 10.39
C PRO A 120 -14.52 -25.72 11.64
N ALA A 121 -13.56 -24.82 11.88
CA ALA A 121 -13.59 -23.94 13.03
C ALA A 121 -14.64 -22.81 12.85
N ILE A 122 -14.86 -22.35 11.61
CA ILE A 122 -15.81 -21.31 11.24
C ILE A 122 -16.78 -21.87 10.20
N THR A 123 -18.08 -21.72 10.47
CA THR A 123 -19.16 -22.12 9.54
C THR A 123 -19.84 -20.90 8.91
N ALA A 124 -20.59 -21.12 7.84
CA ALA A 124 -21.36 -20.04 7.20
C ALA A 124 -22.43 -19.42 8.10
N ASN A 125 -22.79 -20.09 9.20
CA ASN A 125 -23.74 -19.59 10.19
C ASN A 125 -23.06 -18.80 11.32
N ASP A 126 -21.75 -18.61 11.27
CA ASP A 126 -21.04 -17.79 12.26
C ASP A 126 -21.51 -16.33 12.19
N GLU A 127 -22.03 -15.82 13.31
CA GLU A 127 -22.61 -14.47 13.37
C GLU A 127 -21.58 -13.37 13.14
N THR A 128 -20.33 -13.58 13.54
CA THR A 128 -19.24 -12.61 13.32
C THR A 128 -18.88 -12.55 11.86
N LEU A 129 -18.77 -13.71 11.18
CA LEU A 129 -18.49 -13.77 9.75
C LEU A 129 -19.63 -13.13 8.93
N GLN A 130 -20.89 -13.39 9.28
CA GLN A 130 -22.05 -12.79 8.61
C GLN A 130 -22.06 -11.26 8.76
N ARG A 131 -21.89 -10.75 9.97
CA ARG A 131 -21.84 -9.32 10.25
C ARG A 131 -20.67 -8.63 9.52
N THR A 132 -19.49 -9.26 9.49
CA THR A 132 -18.32 -8.73 8.77
C THR A 132 -18.59 -8.67 7.27
N CYS A 133 -19.26 -9.68 6.69
CA CYS A 133 -19.66 -9.69 5.29
C CYS A 133 -20.68 -8.58 4.97
N GLU A 134 -21.68 -8.38 5.79
CA GLU A 134 -22.67 -7.30 5.65
C GLU A 134 -22.03 -5.92 5.77
N GLN A 135 -21.15 -5.75 6.74
CA GLN A 135 -20.40 -4.51 6.91
C GLN A 135 -19.52 -4.19 5.69
N ALA A 136 -18.79 -5.17 5.15
CA ALA A 136 -17.99 -4.98 3.95
C ALA A 136 -18.85 -4.59 2.74
N ASN A 137 -20.04 -5.19 2.57
CA ASN A 137 -20.98 -4.81 1.53
C ASN A 137 -21.54 -3.39 1.70
N THR A 138 -21.80 -2.99 2.92
CA THR A 138 -22.23 -1.61 3.23
C THR A 138 -21.13 -0.61 2.85
N MET A 139 -19.86 -0.90 3.14
CA MET A 139 -18.73 -0.03 2.82
C MET A 139 -18.57 0.20 1.32
N ILE A 140 -18.82 -0.82 0.48
CA ILE A 140 -18.70 -0.71 -0.98
C ILE A 140 -20.03 -0.44 -1.68
N ALA A 141 -21.06 0.02 -0.97
CA ALA A 141 -22.40 0.20 -1.54
C ALA A 141 -22.46 1.21 -2.70
N HIS A 142 -21.52 2.16 -2.74
CA HIS A 142 -21.47 3.25 -3.71
C HIS A 142 -20.14 3.29 -4.47
N ASP A 143 -20.21 3.61 -5.76
CA ASP A 143 -19.04 3.96 -6.54
C ASP A 143 -18.49 5.32 -6.07
N ILE A 144 -17.15 5.52 -6.12
CA ILE A 144 -16.50 6.78 -5.78
C ILE A 144 -16.03 7.44 -7.07
N VAL A 145 -16.56 8.61 -7.39
CA VAL A 145 -16.16 9.39 -8.56
C VAL A 145 -14.98 10.28 -8.20
N LEU A 146 -13.84 10.11 -8.88
CA LEU A 146 -12.68 10.98 -8.76
C LEU A 146 -12.85 12.20 -9.69
N THR A 147 -12.61 13.40 -9.14
CA THR A 147 -12.66 14.65 -9.88
C THR A 147 -11.31 15.37 -9.85
N ALA A 148 -11.06 16.15 -10.89
CA ALA A 148 -9.91 17.05 -10.97
C ALA A 148 -10.40 18.41 -11.48
N ASN A 149 -10.19 19.48 -10.71
CA ASN A 149 -10.74 20.82 -10.98
C ASN A 149 -12.28 20.79 -11.17
N GLY A 150 -12.98 20.04 -10.33
CA GLY A 150 -14.42 19.85 -10.35
C GLY A 150 -14.97 19.00 -11.49
N LYS A 151 -14.11 18.41 -12.34
CA LYS A 151 -14.52 17.58 -13.47
C LYS A 151 -14.28 16.10 -13.18
N PRO A 152 -15.30 15.23 -13.35
CA PRO A 152 -15.13 13.79 -13.17
C PRO A 152 -14.22 13.22 -14.27
N PHE A 153 -13.36 12.28 -13.89
CA PHE A 153 -12.45 11.62 -14.84
C PHE A 153 -12.30 10.13 -14.62
N TYR A 154 -12.65 9.62 -13.45
CA TYR A 154 -12.54 8.20 -13.13
C TYR A 154 -13.54 7.78 -12.07
N THR A 155 -13.95 6.51 -12.13
CA THR A 155 -14.84 5.90 -11.13
C THR A 155 -14.13 4.72 -10.48
N VAL A 156 -13.96 4.79 -9.17
CA VAL A 156 -13.53 3.65 -8.35
C VAL A 156 -14.76 2.79 -8.10
N SER A 157 -14.96 1.79 -8.95
CA SER A 157 -16.12 0.89 -8.92
C SER A 157 -16.12 0.02 -7.65
N ARG A 158 -17.26 -0.56 -7.32
CA ARG A 158 -17.41 -1.54 -6.22
C ARG A 158 -16.43 -2.70 -6.34
N LYS A 159 -16.20 -3.21 -7.56
CA LYS A 159 -15.22 -4.24 -7.82
C LYS A 159 -13.82 -3.80 -7.38
N LEU A 160 -13.42 -2.61 -7.80
CA LEU A 160 -12.10 -2.07 -7.46
C LEU A 160 -11.96 -1.81 -5.96
N GLN A 161 -13.03 -1.35 -5.31
CA GLN A 161 -13.09 -1.19 -3.86
C GLN A 161 -12.96 -2.55 -3.15
N GLY A 162 -13.66 -3.58 -3.64
CA GLY A 162 -13.58 -4.94 -3.12
C GLY A 162 -12.16 -5.53 -3.22
N GLU A 163 -11.43 -5.25 -4.29
CA GLU A 163 -10.02 -5.65 -4.43
C GLU A 163 -9.10 -5.02 -3.39
N MET A 164 -9.45 -3.87 -2.83
CA MET A 164 -8.68 -3.17 -1.79
C MET A 164 -8.92 -3.73 -0.38
N ILE A 165 -9.97 -4.54 -0.21
CA ILE A 165 -10.38 -5.14 1.05
C ILE A 165 -9.80 -6.54 1.20
N SER A 166 -9.49 -6.93 2.41
CA SER A 166 -9.15 -8.29 2.84
C SER A 166 -9.69 -8.54 4.24
N PHE A 167 -9.72 -9.80 4.65
CA PHE A 167 -10.26 -10.23 5.94
C PHE A 167 -9.21 -11.04 6.68
N ASP A 168 -9.07 -10.78 7.98
CA ASP A 168 -8.23 -11.54 8.90
C ASP A 168 -8.93 -11.71 10.25
N ALA A 169 -8.19 -12.17 11.28
CA ALA A 169 -8.73 -12.38 12.62
C ALA A 169 -9.22 -11.09 13.29
N ASP A 170 -8.68 -9.93 12.88
CA ASP A 170 -9.04 -8.61 13.40
C ASP A 170 -10.20 -7.96 12.62
N GLY A 171 -10.72 -8.64 11.57
CA GLY A 171 -11.86 -8.21 10.77
C GLY A 171 -11.48 -7.65 9.39
N ILE A 172 -12.08 -6.50 9.01
CA ILE A 172 -11.90 -5.89 7.70
C ILE A 172 -10.60 -5.09 7.66
N GLN A 173 -9.72 -5.45 6.72
CA GLN A 173 -8.44 -4.79 6.46
C GLN A 173 -8.43 -4.09 5.11
N PHE A 174 -7.69 -2.99 5.01
CA PHE A 174 -7.53 -2.22 3.77
C PHE A 174 -6.08 -2.24 3.30
N SER A 175 -5.88 -2.45 2.00
CA SER A 175 -4.55 -2.51 1.40
C SER A 175 -4.23 -1.26 0.59
N ASP A 176 -3.40 -0.40 1.17
CA ASP A 176 -2.83 0.78 0.48
C ASP A 176 -2.09 0.39 -0.80
N GLU A 177 -1.39 -0.74 -0.79
CA GLU A 177 -0.64 -1.20 -1.95
C GLU A 177 -1.56 -1.54 -3.12
N LYS A 178 -2.66 -2.25 -2.86
CA LYS A 178 -3.65 -2.58 -3.89
C LYS A 178 -4.32 -1.31 -4.42
N ALA A 179 -4.69 -0.38 -3.54
CA ALA A 179 -5.25 0.91 -3.92
C ALA A 179 -4.29 1.73 -4.79
N ARG A 180 -3.01 1.83 -4.41
CA ARG A 180 -1.96 2.49 -5.22
C ARG A 180 -1.80 1.84 -6.58
N ARG A 181 -1.79 0.52 -6.65
CA ARG A 181 -1.66 -0.22 -7.90
C ARG A 181 -2.82 0.08 -8.85
N ALA A 182 -4.03 0.05 -8.32
CA ALA A 182 -5.25 0.30 -9.05
C ALA A 182 -5.32 1.74 -9.61
N LEU A 183 -4.92 2.73 -8.83
CA LEU A 183 -5.04 4.15 -9.19
C LEU A 183 -3.85 4.71 -9.96
N ARG A 184 -2.68 4.04 -9.94
CA ARG A 184 -1.43 4.55 -10.52
C ARG A 184 -1.58 5.00 -11.98
N GLY A 185 -2.20 4.18 -12.82
CA GLY A 185 -2.34 4.47 -14.25
C GLY A 185 -3.19 5.71 -14.53
N VAL A 186 -4.31 5.80 -13.84
CA VAL A 186 -5.29 6.91 -13.99
C VAL A 186 -4.72 8.24 -13.50
N LEU A 187 -4.02 8.20 -12.34
CA LEU A 187 -3.44 9.40 -11.72
C LEU A 187 -2.20 9.89 -12.47
N ALA A 188 -1.48 9.02 -13.18
CA ALA A 188 -0.28 9.39 -13.93
C ALA A 188 -0.55 10.45 -15.00
N GLY A 189 -1.74 10.43 -15.61
CA GLY A 189 -2.15 11.40 -16.64
C GLY A 189 -2.20 12.86 -16.16
N PHE A 190 -2.30 13.08 -14.85
CA PHE A 190 -2.33 14.42 -14.26
C PHE A 190 -0.95 14.95 -13.86
N ASN A 191 0.11 14.14 -13.97
CA ASN A 191 1.45 14.55 -13.59
C ASN A 191 2.19 15.19 -14.77
N THR A 192 2.58 16.45 -14.59
CA THR A 192 3.38 17.18 -15.57
C THR A 192 4.81 17.45 -15.08
N VAL A 193 5.07 17.33 -13.76
CA VAL A 193 6.41 17.49 -13.18
C VAL A 193 7.39 16.52 -13.83
N GLY A 194 8.48 17.05 -14.42
CA GLY A 194 9.50 16.26 -15.09
C GLY A 194 9.14 15.75 -16.50
N ALA A 195 7.88 15.88 -16.93
CA ALA A 195 7.45 15.49 -18.26
C ALA A 195 8.06 16.37 -19.37
N ALA A 196 8.10 15.84 -20.58
CA ALA A 196 8.45 16.62 -21.76
C ALA A 196 7.29 17.58 -22.12
N ARG A 197 7.63 18.82 -22.40
CA ARG A 197 6.69 19.86 -22.81
C ARG A 197 7.22 20.56 -24.05
N THR A 198 6.38 20.71 -25.04
CA THR A 198 6.67 21.50 -26.25
C THR A 198 5.81 22.73 -26.20
N TYR A 199 6.40 23.89 -26.44
CA TYR A 199 5.68 25.16 -26.53
C TYR A 199 6.29 26.09 -27.56
N THR A 200 5.53 27.08 -27.98
CA THR A 200 6.01 28.14 -28.84
C THR A 200 6.17 29.40 -27.98
N ARG A 201 7.40 29.90 -27.94
CA ARG A 201 7.75 31.14 -27.26
C ARG A 201 7.06 32.32 -27.98
N PRO A 202 6.76 33.47 -27.32
CA PRO A 202 6.09 34.59 -27.97
C PRO A 202 6.74 35.18 -29.22
N ASP A 203 8.08 34.97 -29.37
CA ASP A 203 8.83 35.36 -30.59
C ASP A 203 8.77 34.32 -31.72
N GLY A 204 8.00 33.23 -31.57
CA GLY A 204 7.81 32.19 -32.54
C GLY A 204 8.78 31.01 -32.43
N LYS A 205 9.80 31.03 -31.54
CA LYS A 205 10.72 29.90 -31.35
C LYS A 205 9.98 28.73 -30.71
N ARG A 206 10.03 27.57 -31.37
CA ARG A 206 9.52 26.32 -30.81
C ARG A 206 10.56 25.69 -29.87
N VAL A 207 10.14 25.40 -28.66
CA VAL A 207 11.01 24.91 -27.58
C VAL A 207 10.50 23.58 -27.05
N ASN A 208 11.43 22.66 -26.83
CA ASN A 208 11.19 21.40 -26.11
C ASN A 208 11.95 21.46 -24.79
N VAL A 209 11.27 21.23 -23.68
CA VAL A 209 11.87 21.17 -22.37
C VAL A 209 11.43 19.89 -21.63
N ARG A 210 12.36 19.25 -20.96
CA ARG A 210 12.09 18.06 -20.15
C ARG A 210 12.82 18.16 -18.81
N GLY A 211 12.21 17.61 -17.75
CA GLY A 211 12.78 17.64 -16.42
C GLY A 211 12.30 18.85 -15.60
N GLY A 212 12.99 19.09 -14.48
CA GLY A 212 12.60 20.13 -13.53
C GLY A 212 11.55 19.65 -12.52
N THR A 213 11.16 20.58 -11.64
CA THR A 213 10.24 20.30 -10.52
C THR A 213 8.95 21.09 -10.57
N TYR A 214 8.77 21.91 -11.62
CA TYR A 214 7.56 22.68 -11.83
C TYR A 214 6.46 21.83 -12.48
N GLY A 215 5.24 22.05 -12.08
CA GLY A 215 4.05 21.49 -12.71
C GLY A 215 3.12 20.78 -11.73
N TRP A 216 2.17 20.08 -12.30
CA TRP A 216 1.18 19.29 -11.57
C TRP A 216 1.80 17.96 -11.11
N ARG A 217 1.58 17.62 -9.86
CA ARG A 217 1.91 16.31 -9.29
C ARG A 217 0.85 15.92 -8.29
N VAL A 218 0.15 14.84 -8.58
CA VAL A 218 -0.86 14.28 -7.69
C VAL A 218 -0.21 13.80 -6.39
N ASP A 219 -0.85 14.07 -5.27
CA ASP A 219 -0.51 13.45 -3.99
C ASP A 219 -1.15 12.06 -3.90
N VAL A 220 -0.49 11.08 -4.51
CA VAL A 220 -0.99 9.69 -4.57
C VAL A 220 -1.25 9.11 -3.18
N ASN A 221 -0.44 9.50 -2.18
CA ASN A 221 -0.62 9.02 -0.81
C ASN A 221 -1.95 9.50 -0.25
N LYS A 222 -2.21 10.80 -0.41
CA LYS A 222 -3.44 11.41 0.07
C LYS A 222 -4.67 10.92 -0.70
N VAL A 223 -4.56 10.69 -2.02
CA VAL A 223 -5.66 10.08 -2.81
C VAL A 223 -6.02 8.71 -2.27
N VAL A 224 -5.02 7.86 -2.00
CA VAL A 224 -5.24 6.50 -1.47
C VAL A 224 -5.89 6.56 -0.09
N GLU A 225 -5.39 7.41 0.79
CA GLU A 225 -5.96 7.63 2.13
C GLU A 225 -7.43 8.06 2.04
N ASP A 226 -7.71 9.06 1.19
CA ASP A 226 -9.05 9.62 1.04
C ASP A 226 -10.02 8.63 0.38
N VAL A 227 -9.58 7.81 -0.60
CA VAL A 227 -10.39 6.74 -1.18
C VAL A 227 -10.74 5.68 -0.12
N ILE A 228 -9.75 5.23 0.66
CA ILE A 228 -9.99 4.26 1.75
C ILE A 228 -10.93 4.83 2.81
N ALA A 229 -10.79 6.11 3.15
CA ALA A 229 -11.70 6.77 4.08
C ALA A 229 -13.14 6.79 3.54
N ARG A 230 -13.33 7.11 2.24
CA ARG A 230 -14.65 7.08 1.59
C ARG A 230 -15.29 5.70 1.59
N ILE A 231 -14.49 4.64 1.38
CA ILE A 231 -14.96 3.25 1.48
C ILE A 231 -15.41 2.96 2.91
N LYS A 232 -14.59 3.31 3.92
CA LYS A 232 -14.94 3.09 5.34
C LYS A 232 -16.20 3.81 5.77
N ASP A 233 -16.39 5.03 5.28
CA ASP A 233 -17.56 5.87 5.59
C ASP A 233 -18.79 5.53 4.75
N ALA A 234 -18.67 4.57 3.81
CA ALA A 234 -19.72 4.14 2.90
C ALA A 234 -20.37 5.31 2.13
N THR A 235 -19.60 6.33 1.74
CA THR A 235 -20.11 7.52 1.07
C THR A 235 -19.79 7.49 -0.43
N GLY A 236 -20.82 7.79 -1.25
CA GLY A 236 -20.68 7.95 -2.70
C GLY A 236 -20.34 9.38 -3.15
N GLU A 237 -19.98 10.25 -2.22
CA GLU A 237 -19.60 11.63 -2.52
C GLU A 237 -18.37 11.69 -3.43
N PRO A 238 -18.37 12.55 -4.48
CA PRO A 238 -17.18 12.72 -5.33
C PRO A 238 -15.95 13.14 -4.53
N LEU A 239 -14.80 12.67 -4.99
CA LEU A 239 -13.50 12.95 -4.38
C LEU A 239 -12.65 13.78 -5.33
N GLU A 240 -12.40 15.05 -4.98
CA GLU A 240 -11.42 15.88 -5.67
C GLU A 240 -10.00 15.41 -5.34
N ILE A 241 -9.19 15.07 -6.37
CA ILE A 241 -7.84 14.57 -6.13
C ILE A 241 -6.92 15.68 -5.62
N PRO A 242 -6.22 15.47 -4.51
CA PRO A 242 -5.24 16.42 -4.00
C PRO A 242 -3.95 16.41 -4.83
N PHE A 243 -3.34 17.59 -4.97
CA PHE A 243 -2.06 17.78 -5.64
C PHE A 243 -0.96 18.17 -4.64
N ALA A 244 0.16 17.49 -4.67
CA ALA A 244 1.37 17.85 -3.93
C ALA A 244 2.11 19.04 -4.57
N SER A 245 1.86 19.31 -5.85
CA SER A 245 2.38 20.45 -6.59
C SER A 245 1.41 20.82 -7.72
N THR A 246 1.23 22.11 -7.97
CA THR A 246 0.34 22.62 -9.00
C THR A 246 1.08 23.43 -10.07
N GLY A 247 0.62 23.37 -11.31
CA GLY A 247 0.96 24.31 -12.36
C GLY A 247 0.06 25.56 -12.28
N ALA A 248 0.36 26.58 -13.07
CA ALA A 248 -0.45 27.80 -13.17
C ALA A 248 -1.76 27.57 -13.97
N CYS A 249 -1.76 26.58 -14.86
CA CYS A 249 -2.92 26.17 -15.65
C CYS A 249 -2.78 24.68 -16.04
N ALA A 250 -3.83 24.12 -16.62
CA ALA A 250 -3.76 22.77 -17.19
C ALA A 250 -2.80 22.73 -18.39
N LEU A 251 -2.05 21.64 -18.52
CA LEU A 251 -1.25 21.37 -19.71
C LEU A 251 -2.18 21.04 -20.88
N THR A 252 -2.01 21.75 -21.99
CA THR A 252 -2.69 21.47 -23.25
C THR A 252 -1.66 21.37 -24.38
N SER A 253 -2.10 20.96 -25.58
CA SER A 253 -1.22 20.93 -26.76
C SER A 253 -0.68 22.33 -27.12
N ASP A 254 -1.42 23.37 -26.80
CA ASP A 254 -1.14 24.73 -27.22
C ASP A 254 -0.55 25.62 -26.13
N HIS A 255 -0.75 25.23 -24.87
CA HIS A 255 -0.29 26.00 -23.72
C HIS A 255 0.37 25.12 -22.67
N PRO A 256 1.61 25.45 -22.27
CA PRO A 256 2.29 24.77 -21.18
C PRO A 256 1.64 25.10 -19.84
N ASP A 257 1.83 24.20 -18.86
CA ASP A 257 1.21 24.30 -17.52
C ASP A 257 1.73 25.46 -16.64
N TRP A 258 2.72 26.22 -17.11
CA TRP A 258 3.22 27.43 -16.41
C TRP A 258 2.54 28.74 -16.86
N GLY A 259 1.66 28.69 -17.84
CA GLY A 259 0.89 29.85 -18.29
C GLY A 259 1.73 30.93 -18.99
N SER A 260 1.26 32.17 -18.89
CA SER A 260 1.81 33.31 -19.65
C SER A 260 2.87 34.13 -18.87
N ARG A 261 3.14 33.80 -17.60
CA ARG A 261 4.13 34.47 -16.76
C ARG A 261 5.26 33.51 -16.41
N TYR A 262 6.46 33.67 -17.00
CA TYR A 262 7.59 32.79 -16.77
C TYR A 262 8.91 33.42 -17.22
N ILE A 263 10.02 32.94 -16.67
CA ILE A 263 11.37 33.28 -17.08
C ILE A 263 11.84 32.19 -18.06
N ASP A 264 12.14 32.56 -19.28
CA ASP A 264 12.76 31.75 -20.30
C ASP A 264 14.28 31.91 -20.23
N VAL A 265 15.01 30.81 -20.20
CA VAL A 265 16.50 30.79 -20.16
C VAL A 265 16.95 29.95 -21.32
N ASP A 266 17.43 30.61 -22.36
CA ASP A 266 17.97 30.01 -23.55
C ASP A 266 19.48 29.82 -23.43
N LEU A 267 19.89 28.57 -23.21
CA LEU A 267 21.30 28.19 -23.04
C LEU A 267 22.10 28.31 -24.34
N THR A 268 21.43 28.20 -25.50
CA THR A 268 22.07 28.38 -26.81
C THR A 268 22.33 29.83 -27.10
N GLU A 269 21.34 30.68 -26.87
CA GLU A 269 21.45 32.13 -27.06
C GLU A 269 22.26 32.80 -25.96
N GLN A 270 22.44 32.14 -24.82
CA GLN A 270 22.97 32.74 -23.58
C GLN A 270 22.23 34.02 -23.23
N TYR A 271 20.91 33.89 -23.21
CA TYR A 271 19.98 34.97 -22.97
C TYR A 271 18.80 34.54 -22.11
N ALA A 272 18.35 35.40 -21.23
CA ALA A 272 17.17 35.16 -20.43
C ALA A 272 16.12 36.26 -20.68
N ARG A 273 14.83 35.86 -20.70
CA ARG A 273 13.70 36.74 -20.92
C ARG A 273 12.64 36.46 -19.86
N PHE A 274 12.03 37.47 -19.31
CA PHE A 274 10.89 37.33 -18.43
C PHE A 274 9.64 37.76 -19.18
N TYR A 275 8.80 36.80 -19.50
CA TYR A 275 7.52 37.03 -20.16
C TYR A 275 6.40 37.25 -19.13
N ASN A 276 5.49 38.18 -19.42
CA ASN A 276 4.24 38.34 -18.72
C ASN A 276 3.14 38.70 -19.74
N ASN A 277 2.13 37.85 -19.85
CA ASN A 277 1.06 37.93 -20.86
C ASN A 277 1.58 38.12 -22.29
N GLY A 278 2.58 37.32 -22.68
CA GLY A 278 3.18 37.33 -24.00
C GLY A 278 4.16 38.48 -24.29
N SER A 279 4.31 39.44 -23.37
CA SER A 279 5.23 40.58 -23.50
C SER A 279 6.49 40.35 -22.68
N ILE A 280 7.64 40.78 -23.21
CA ILE A 280 8.91 40.79 -22.46
C ILE A 280 8.87 41.95 -21.47
N VAL A 281 8.92 41.67 -20.17
CA VAL A 281 8.98 42.67 -19.10
C VAL A 281 10.39 42.89 -18.57
N TRP A 282 11.30 41.95 -18.86
CA TRP A 282 12.72 42.01 -18.54
C TRP A 282 13.49 41.05 -19.44
N GLU A 283 14.72 41.42 -19.80
CA GLU A 283 15.61 40.54 -20.54
C GLU A 283 17.07 40.93 -20.28
N ALA A 284 17.97 39.93 -20.45
CA ALA A 284 19.40 40.12 -20.28
C ALA A 284 20.25 39.04 -20.97
N PRO A 285 21.42 39.39 -21.49
CA PRO A 285 22.48 38.42 -21.75
C PRO A 285 23.00 37.83 -20.43
N ILE A 286 23.31 36.54 -20.43
CA ILE A 286 23.67 35.77 -19.24
C ILE A 286 25.00 35.05 -19.39
N VAL A 287 25.57 34.58 -18.27
CA VAL A 287 26.62 33.55 -18.27
C VAL A 287 26.15 32.39 -17.44
N THR A 288 25.94 31.27 -18.07
CA THR A 288 25.44 30.05 -17.42
C THR A 288 26.59 29.16 -16.93
N GLY A 289 26.25 27.98 -16.42
CA GLY A 289 27.21 26.99 -16.00
C GLY A 289 28.15 26.55 -17.12
N LYS A 290 29.43 26.28 -16.76
CA LYS A 290 30.39 25.72 -17.71
C LYS A 290 29.94 24.36 -18.20
N PRO A 291 30.07 24.03 -19.48
CA PRO A 291 29.67 22.73 -20.03
C PRO A 291 30.31 21.54 -19.29
N GLY A 292 29.61 20.43 -19.20
CA GLY A 292 29.99 19.25 -18.43
C GLY A 292 29.38 19.24 -17.02
N GLU A 293 30.17 18.93 -16.01
CA GLU A 293 29.69 18.77 -14.62
C GLU A 293 29.04 20.01 -14.02
N HIS A 294 29.33 21.18 -14.57
CA HIS A 294 28.81 22.47 -14.09
C HIS A 294 27.71 23.07 -14.98
N ALA A 295 27.20 22.31 -15.94
CA ALA A 295 26.17 22.82 -16.84
C ALA A 295 24.89 23.20 -16.06
N THR A 296 24.29 24.33 -16.42
CA THR A 296 22.98 24.72 -15.89
C THR A 296 21.94 23.65 -16.30
N PRO A 297 21.20 23.02 -15.36
CA PRO A 297 20.29 21.95 -15.68
C PRO A 297 19.07 22.46 -16.44
N THR A 298 18.77 21.81 -17.58
CA THR A 298 17.53 22.05 -18.33
C THR A 298 16.32 21.57 -17.55
N GLY A 299 15.15 22.15 -17.81
CA GLY A 299 13.89 21.76 -17.19
C GLY A 299 12.96 22.92 -16.91
N ALA A 300 11.75 22.58 -16.47
CA ALA A 300 10.81 23.54 -15.92
C ALA A 300 10.98 23.58 -14.39
N TRP A 301 11.41 24.71 -13.90
CA TRP A 301 11.70 24.99 -12.51
C TRP A 301 10.80 26.11 -11.98
N LYS A 302 10.97 26.51 -10.72
CA LYS A 302 10.33 27.72 -10.15
C LYS A 302 11.28 28.43 -9.22
N ILE A 303 11.08 29.73 -9.06
CA ILE A 303 11.77 30.48 -8.02
C ILE A 303 11.36 29.93 -6.66
N ASN A 304 12.30 29.32 -5.96
CA ASN A 304 12.09 28.71 -4.64
C ASN A 304 12.25 29.73 -3.52
N TYR A 305 13.26 30.57 -3.66
CA TYR A 305 13.67 31.52 -2.63
C TYR A 305 14.39 32.70 -3.27
N ARG A 306 14.24 33.89 -2.67
CA ARG A 306 14.99 35.11 -3.06
C ARG A 306 15.41 35.87 -1.83
N THR A 307 16.62 36.39 -1.86
CA THR A 307 17.19 37.20 -0.77
C THR A 307 18.25 38.18 -1.28
N SER A 308 18.46 39.22 -0.48
CA SER A 308 19.47 40.25 -0.72
C SER A 308 20.00 40.77 0.63
N PRO A 309 21.30 40.65 0.92
CA PRO A 309 22.34 39.90 0.19
C PRO A 309 22.33 38.39 0.49
N GLN A 310 23.18 37.61 -0.22
CA GLN A 310 23.39 36.20 0.01
C GLN A 310 24.86 35.82 -0.07
N LEU A 311 25.35 35.10 0.94
CA LEU A 311 26.66 34.42 0.88
C LEU A 311 26.51 33.12 0.11
N LEU A 312 27.31 32.95 -0.94
CA LEU A 312 27.42 31.72 -1.70
C LEU A 312 28.80 31.08 -1.41
N GLU A 313 28.78 29.78 -1.13
CA GLU A 313 30.00 29.03 -0.81
C GLU A 313 29.99 27.66 -1.51
N SER A 314 31.14 27.17 -1.83
CA SER A 314 31.36 25.81 -2.30
C SER A 314 32.30 25.06 -1.36
N TRP A 315 31.92 23.84 -1.00
CA TRP A 315 32.70 22.99 -0.10
C TRP A 315 32.98 21.64 -0.79
N LYS A 316 34.21 21.15 -0.68
CA LYS A 316 34.59 19.83 -1.15
C LYS A 316 35.39 19.12 -0.07
N ASN A 317 34.96 17.95 0.37
CA ASN A 317 35.58 17.16 1.43
C ASN A 317 35.87 17.98 2.72
N GLY A 318 34.93 18.83 3.14
CA GLY A 318 35.05 19.67 4.33
C GLY A 318 35.97 20.92 4.14
N ILE A 319 36.49 21.14 2.95
CA ILE A 319 37.34 22.29 2.63
C ILE A 319 36.57 23.28 1.77
N ARG A 320 36.50 24.54 2.22
CA ARG A 320 35.85 25.60 1.46
C ARG A 320 36.68 25.94 0.21
N GLN A 321 36.10 25.75 -0.95
CA GLN A 321 36.74 26.01 -2.23
C GLN A 321 36.70 27.50 -2.60
N TRP A 322 35.57 28.12 -2.38
CA TRP A 322 35.35 29.54 -2.60
C TRP A 322 34.18 30.05 -1.77
N SER A 323 34.15 31.37 -1.61
CA SER A 323 33.09 32.10 -0.91
C SER A 323 32.94 33.47 -1.58
N VAL A 324 31.72 33.87 -1.90
CA VAL A 324 31.40 35.17 -2.47
C VAL A 324 30.05 35.67 -1.99
N THR A 325 29.95 36.93 -1.65
CA THR A 325 28.66 37.58 -1.34
C THR A 325 28.10 38.23 -2.59
N VAL A 326 26.88 37.81 -2.98
CA VAL A 326 26.12 38.45 -4.06
C VAL A 326 25.05 39.37 -3.47
N ARG A 327 24.72 40.44 -4.20
CA ARG A 327 23.69 41.40 -3.72
C ARG A 327 22.28 40.85 -3.91
N TYR A 328 22.05 40.10 -4.99
CA TYR A 328 20.74 39.56 -5.34
C TYR A 328 20.84 38.07 -5.62
N TRP A 329 20.05 37.26 -4.92
CA TRP A 329 19.98 35.82 -5.09
C TRP A 329 18.55 35.36 -5.33
N MET A 330 18.33 34.58 -6.38
CA MET A 330 17.02 34.02 -6.77
C MET A 330 17.20 32.59 -7.18
N SER A 331 17.04 31.65 -6.22
CA SER A 331 17.25 30.22 -6.45
C SER A 331 16.05 29.56 -7.15
N PHE A 332 16.32 28.61 -8.07
CA PHE A 332 15.28 27.83 -8.76
C PHE A 332 15.57 26.32 -8.76
N VAL A 333 16.80 25.85 -8.63
CA VAL A 333 17.12 24.43 -8.43
C VAL A 333 17.49 24.22 -6.97
N LYS A 334 16.56 23.69 -6.18
CA LYS A 334 16.71 23.62 -4.71
C LYS A 334 17.14 25.02 -4.19
N ASN A 335 18.22 25.09 -3.42
CA ASN A 335 18.82 26.35 -2.98
C ASN A 335 20.26 26.52 -3.49
N SER A 336 20.66 25.73 -4.49
CA SER A 336 22.05 25.67 -4.96
C SER A 336 22.30 26.33 -6.31
N ILE A 337 21.28 26.42 -7.17
CA ILE A 337 21.40 27.08 -8.48
C ILE A 337 20.32 28.16 -8.58
N GLY A 338 20.70 29.34 -9.02
CA GLY A 338 19.82 30.51 -9.14
C GLY A 338 20.40 31.57 -10.04
N PHE A 339 19.66 32.67 -10.18
CA PHE A 339 20.12 33.92 -10.77
C PHE A 339 20.80 34.74 -9.69
N HIS A 340 21.93 35.37 -10.02
CA HIS A 340 22.61 36.36 -9.14
C HIS A 340 23.48 37.33 -9.93
N ASP A 341 23.81 38.45 -9.32
CA ASP A 341 24.79 39.40 -9.84
C ASP A 341 26.20 38.77 -9.79
N ALA A 342 26.99 39.02 -10.82
CA ALA A 342 28.37 38.52 -10.94
C ALA A 342 29.27 39.65 -11.40
N THR A 343 29.64 40.55 -10.47
CA THR A 343 30.47 41.74 -10.76
C THR A 343 31.90 41.42 -11.20
N TRP A 344 32.33 40.17 -11.04
CA TRP A 344 33.62 39.66 -11.53
C TRP A 344 33.59 39.24 -13.00
N GLN A 345 32.38 39.16 -13.62
CA GLN A 345 32.29 38.85 -15.06
C GLN A 345 32.42 40.12 -15.88
N PRO A 346 33.44 40.19 -16.80
CA PRO A 346 33.66 41.39 -17.61
C PRO A 346 32.66 41.52 -18.78
N ARG A 347 31.96 40.42 -19.13
CA ARG A 347 30.95 40.40 -20.21
C ARG A 347 29.95 39.29 -20.02
N PHE A 348 28.80 39.40 -20.66
CA PHE A 348 27.71 38.45 -20.64
C PHE A 348 27.28 38.06 -22.05
N GLY A 349 26.72 36.86 -22.20
CA GLY A 349 26.21 36.36 -23.48
C GLY A 349 27.26 35.65 -24.35
N GLY A 350 26.81 35.19 -25.51
CA GLY A 350 27.65 34.51 -26.51
C GLY A 350 28.28 33.22 -26.02
N THR A 351 29.56 33.00 -26.38
CA THR A 351 30.27 31.76 -26.03
C THR A 351 31.12 31.87 -24.75
N TRP A 352 31.03 32.98 -24.04
CA TRP A 352 31.89 33.26 -22.87
C TRP A 352 31.78 32.20 -21.75
N TYR A 353 30.55 31.67 -21.57
CA TYR A 353 30.28 30.62 -20.58
C TYR A 353 31.12 29.34 -20.79
N LYS A 354 31.59 29.04 -22.00
CA LYS A 354 32.37 27.84 -22.29
C LYS A 354 33.68 27.80 -21.52
N SER A 355 34.32 28.93 -21.30
CA SER A 355 35.58 29.06 -20.58
C SER A 355 35.40 29.68 -19.19
N HIS A 356 34.47 30.61 -19.00
CA HIS A 356 34.25 31.39 -17.79
C HIS A 356 32.84 31.16 -17.18
N GLY A 357 32.25 30.03 -17.47
CA GLY A 357 30.92 29.64 -16.93
C GLY A 357 30.98 29.42 -15.41
N SER A 358 29.81 29.54 -14.80
CA SER A 358 29.61 29.30 -13.38
C SER A 358 29.60 27.77 -13.05
N HIS A 359 29.33 27.44 -11.80
CA HIS A 359 29.06 26.06 -11.35
C HIS A 359 27.54 25.66 -11.50
N GLY A 360 26.86 26.25 -12.47
CA GLY A 360 25.44 25.98 -12.76
C GLY A 360 24.52 27.20 -12.60
N CYS A 361 24.92 28.19 -11.84
CA CYS A 361 24.14 29.43 -11.66
C CYS A 361 24.07 30.26 -12.94
N ILE A 362 23.09 31.15 -12.99
CA ILE A 362 22.92 32.14 -14.07
C ILE A 362 23.40 33.48 -13.61
N ASN A 363 24.58 33.86 -14.09
CA ASN A 363 25.24 35.12 -13.76
C ASN A 363 24.63 36.26 -14.58
N LEU A 364 24.36 37.37 -13.92
CA LEU A 364 23.82 38.60 -14.47
C LEU A 364 24.71 39.78 -14.13
N SER A 365 24.65 40.86 -14.93
CA SER A 365 25.19 42.16 -14.49
C SER A 365 24.38 42.66 -13.29
N LEU A 366 25.01 43.50 -12.47
CA LEU A 366 24.40 43.97 -11.22
C LEU A 366 23.07 44.71 -11.47
N ASP A 367 22.98 45.55 -12.47
CA ASP A 367 21.77 46.26 -12.86
C ASP A 367 20.63 45.30 -13.30
N LYS A 368 20.97 44.27 -14.10
CA LYS A 368 20.04 43.28 -14.56
C LYS A 368 19.54 42.35 -13.44
N ALA A 369 20.43 41.95 -12.54
CA ALA A 369 20.09 41.18 -11.35
C ALA A 369 19.15 41.97 -10.41
N SER A 370 19.48 43.27 -10.19
CA SER A 370 18.62 44.17 -9.42
C SER A 370 17.22 44.31 -10.04
N ALA A 371 17.15 44.58 -11.34
CA ALA A 371 15.87 44.72 -12.03
C ALA A 371 15.02 43.44 -11.99
N LEU A 372 15.64 42.24 -12.23
CA LEU A 372 14.94 40.96 -12.12
C LEU A 372 14.43 40.75 -10.69
N PHE A 373 15.27 41.03 -9.70
CA PHE A 373 14.92 40.84 -8.30
C PHE A 373 13.69 41.65 -7.88
N GLN A 374 13.47 42.85 -8.44
CA GLN A 374 12.30 43.70 -8.12
C GLN A 374 10.97 43.12 -8.62
N ILE A 375 10.99 42.38 -9.73
CA ILE A 375 9.78 41.91 -10.41
C ILE A 375 9.48 40.42 -10.19
N VAL A 376 10.51 39.59 -9.89
CA VAL A 376 10.36 38.16 -9.71
C VAL A 376 9.69 37.83 -8.37
N ARG A 377 8.90 36.77 -8.34
CA ARG A 377 8.21 36.28 -7.14
C ARG A 377 8.54 34.81 -6.89
N LYS A 378 8.49 34.40 -5.63
CA LYS A 378 8.51 32.97 -5.29
C LYS A 378 7.38 32.27 -6.01
N GLY A 379 7.69 31.15 -6.68
CA GLY A 379 6.74 30.39 -7.49
C GLY A 379 6.77 30.73 -8.98
N ASP A 380 7.37 31.87 -9.40
CA ASP A 380 7.47 32.19 -10.84
C ASP A 380 8.21 31.04 -11.57
N PRO A 381 7.67 30.52 -12.67
CA PRO A 381 8.29 29.47 -13.46
C PRO A 381 9.61 29.91 -14.11
N VAL A 382 10.59 29.02 -14.16
CA VAL A 382 11.88 29.22 -14.83
C VAL A 382 12.09 28.05 -15.79
N ILE A 383 12.09 28.35 -17.07
CA ILE A 383 12.17 27.35 -18.14
C ILE A 383 13.56 27.42 -18.76
N VAL A 384 14.38 26.41 -18.51
CA VAL A 384 15.76 26.31 -18.97
C VAL A 384 15.86 25.30 -20.11
N HIS A 385 16.32 25.73 -21.26
CA HIS A 385 16.41 24.91 -22.46
C HIS A 385 17.58 25.32 -23.38
N TYR A 386 17.81 24.55 -24.43
CA TYR A 386 18.75 24.87 -25.53
C TYR A 386 18.03 25.46 -26.74
#